data_cfc679109d20b80e1c77fa62c6e91068
#
_entry.id   cfc679109d20b80e1c77fa62c6e91068
#
_cell.length_a   1.000
_cell.length_b   1.000
_cell.length_c   1.000
_cell.angle_alpha   90.00
_cell.angle_beta   90.00
_cell.angle_gamma   90.00
#
_symmetry.space_group_name_H-M   'P 1'
#
loop_
_entity.id
_entity.type
_entity.pdbx_description
1 polymer ?
#
loop_
_entity_poly.entity_id
_entity_poly.type
_entity_poly.pdbx_seq_one_letter_code
_entity_poly.pdbx_strand_id
1 'polypeptide(L)'
;VVCAYAGGREASMNLEADAYVINTDGIKDVSRYKLVFWKKFDTIIIDESTTFKHYTSARSKAAAKLSQLFKYRSLMTGTPISNGVLDIWHQAFILDGGQRLGKSYFAFRQAACTPEQVGPQANMIKWRDKPGVETLVSDLLRDVVVRHRFEDCVDIPPNHRYAVPFKMNKAHMSKYDDMQDFHFLDLKAKGVTAINGAVVYTKLLQIASGAVYNDAGE
;
A
#
# COMPACT_ATOMS: atom_id res chain seq x y z
N VAL A 1 -6.70 27.18 1.31
CA VAL A 1 -6.67 25.70 1.27
C VAL A 1 -8.09 25.17 1.33
N VAL A 2 -8.44 24.24 0.45
CA VAL A 2 -9.75 23.58 0.42
C VAL A 2 -9.56 22.07 0.60
N CYS A 3 -10.34 21.48 1.51
CA CYS A 3 -10.39 20.03 1.73
C CYS A 3 -11.55 19.42 0.94
N ALA A 4 -11.24 18.60 -0.06
CA ALA A 4 -12.21 17.99 -0.97
C ALA A 4 -12.42 16.50 -0.63
N TYR A 5 -13.31 16.23 0.34
CA TYR A 5 -13.65 14.88 0.80
C TYR A 5 -14.89 14.30 0.08
N ALA A 6 -15.12 13.01 0.26
CA ALA A 6 -16.33 12.33 -0.23
C ALA A 6 -17.61 13.02 0.29
N GLY A 7 -18.64 13.06 -0.53
CA GLY A 7 -19.93 13.71 -0.21
C GLY A 7 -20.02 15.21 -0.52
N GLY A 8 -18.89 15.92 -0.59
CA GLY A 8 -18.85 17.35 -0.92
C GLY A 8 -17.75 17.72 -1.91
N ARG A 9 -17.07 16.73 -2.49
CA ARG A 9 -15.88 16.94 -3.31
C ARG A 9 -16.10 17.87 -4.50
N GLU A 10 -17.17 17.68 -5.24
CA GLU A 10 -17.44 18.49 -6.40
C GLU A 10 -17.68 19.97 -6.02
N ALA A 11 -18.46 20.21 -4.98
CA ALA A 11 -18.68 21.56 -4.46
C ALA A 11 -17.36 22.19 -3.97
N SER A 12 -16.54 21.43 -3.25
CA SER A 12 -15.23 21.89 -2.77
C SER A 12 -14.27 22.21 -3.91
N MET A 13 -14.25 21.40 -4.99
CA MET A 13 -13.40 21.62 -6.15
C MET A 13 -13.82 22.84 -6.99
N ASN A 14 -15.05 23.32 -6.84
CA ASN A 14 -15.53 24.53 -7.49
C ASN A 14 -15.20 25.83 -6.74
N LEU A 15 -14.75 25.72 -5.49
CA LEU A 15 -14.25 26.89 -4.73
C LEU A 15 -12.89 27.33 -5.28
N GLU A 16 -12.61 28.61 -5.28
CA GLU A 16 -11.28 29.11 -5.63
C GLU A 16 -10.31 28.92 -4.46
N ALA A 17 -9.14 28.32 -4.72
CA ALA A 17 -8.13 28.09 -3.71
C ALA A 17 -6.73 27.89 -4.31
N ASP A 18 -5.70 28.26 -3.53
CA ASP A 18 -4.29 28.04 -3.89
C ASP A 18 -3.86 26.58 -3.70
N ALA A 19 -4.55 25.82 -2.87
CA ALA A 19 -4.27 24.42 -2.61
C ALA A 19 -5.55 23.63 -2.31
N TYR A 20 -5.59 22.39 -2.82
CA TYR A 20 -6.64 21.42 -2.53
C TYR A 20 -6.04 20.20 -1.85
N VAL A 21 -6.62 19.77 -0.75
CA VAL A 21 -6.29 18.51 -0.07
C VAL A 21 -7.36 17.48 -0.43
N ILE A 22 -6.94 16.37 -1.02
CA ILE A 22 -7.81 15.33 -1.56
C ILE A 22 -7.38 13.99 -0.99
N ASN A 23 -8.31 13.19 -0.49
CA ASN A 23 -7.98 11.84 -0.05
C ASN A 23 -7.59 10.94 -1.24
N THR A 24 -6.76 9.94 -0.98
CA THR A 24 -6.20 9.06 -2.02
C THR A 24 -7.26 8.35 -2.87
N ASP A 25 -8.41 8.00 -2.30
CA ASP A 25 -9.52 7.39 -3.03
C ASP A 25 -10.21 8.36 -4.01
N GLY A 26 -10.17 9.64 -3.70
CA GLY A 26 -10.73 10.70 -4.52
C GLY A 26 -9.98 10.97 -5.82
N ILE A 27 -8.74 10.49 -5.95
CA ILE A 27 -7.91 10.80 -7.12
C ILE A 27 -8.53 10.34 -8.45
N LYS A 28 -9.31 9.26 -8.44
CA LYS A 28 -10.01 8.77 -9.63
C LYS A 28 -11.05 9.77 -10.13
N ASP A 29 -11.75 10.41 -9.20
CA ASP A 29 -12.81 11.36 -9.51
C ASP A 29 -12.21 12.66 -9.99
N VAL A 30 -11.26 13.21 -9.23
CA VAL A 30 -10.64 14.49 -9.58
C VAL A 30 -9.78 14.41 -10.84
N SER A 31 -9.20 13.25 -11.16
CA SER A 31 -8.44 13.07 -12.40
C SER A 31 -9.27 13.27 -13.69
N ARG A 32 -10.61 13.32 -13.57
CA ARG A 32 -11.54 13.55 -14.67
C ARG A 32 -11.81 15.03 -14.94
N TYR A 33 -11.39 15.91 -14.03
CA TYR A 33 -11.54 17.35 -14.23
C TYR A 33 -10.78 17.81 -15.47
N LYS A 34 -11.30 18.86 -16.12
CA LYS A 34 -10.70 19.38 -17.34
C LYS A 34 -9.28 19.86 -17.11
N LEU A 35 -8.42 19.71 -18.10
CA LEU A 35 -7.02 20.13 -18.05
C LEU A 35 -6.85 21.60 -17.63
N VAL A 36 -7.78 22.47 -18.04
CA VAL A 36 -7.75 23.90 -17.68
C VAL A 36 -7.80 24.14 -16.18
N PHE A 37 -8.47 23.27 -15.42
CA PHE A 37 -8.49 23.34 -13.96
C PHE A 37 -7.10 23.11 -13.39
N TRP A 38 -6.41 22.06 -13.87
CA TRP A 38 -5.10 21.66 -13.36
C TRP A 38 -3.97 22.61 -13.75
N LYS A 39 -4.11 23.34 -14.86
CA LYS A 39 -3.11 24.35 -15.29
C LYS A 39 -2.92 25.51 -14.31
N LYS A 40 -3.79 25.68 -13.34
CA LYS A 40 -3.65 26.67 -12.28
C LYS A 40 -2.60 26.30 -11.25
N PHE A 41 -2.16 25.03 -11.21
CA PHE A 41 -1.26 24.49 -10.20
C PHE A 41 0.01 23.99 -10.86
N ASP A 42 1.12 24.24 -10.23
CA ASP A 42 2.44 23.79 -10.68
C ASP A 42 2.97 22.57 -9.90
N THR A 43 2.40 22.27 -8.75
CA THR A 43 2.91 21.30 -7.78
C THR A 43 1.85 20.27 -7.40
N ILE A 44 2.24 19.01 -7.33
CA ILE A 44 1.48 17.92 -6.70
C ILE A 44 2.33 17.28 -5.60
N ILE A 45 1.71 17.10 -4.43
CA ILE A 45 2.30 16.39 -3.30
C ILE A 45 1.43 15.18 -3.01
N ILE A 46 2.02 14.00 -2.97
CA ILE A 46 1.33 12.74 -2.68
C ILE A 46 1.91 12.17 -1.40
N ASP A 47 1.10 12.18 -0.35
CA ASP A 47 1.42 11.51 0.90
C ASP A 47 1.01 10.03 0.83
N GLU A 48 1.71 9.18 1.60
CA GLU A 48 1.54 7.72 1.59
C GLU A 48 1.55 7.13 0.17
N SER A 49 2.60 7.47 -0.59
CA SER A 49 2.74 7.09 -2.01
C SER A 49 2.75 5.58 -2.26
N THR A 50 3.05 4.74 -1.25
CA THR A 50 2.90 3.28 -1.30
C THR A 50 1.50 2.82 -1.65
N THR A 51 0.48 3.63 -1.39
CA THR A 51 -0.90 3.40 -1.82
C THR A 51 -1.03 3.25 -3.35
N PHE A 52 -0.09 3.81 -4.10
CA PHE A 52 -0.06 3.82 -5.56
C PHE A 52 0.98 2.86 -6.16
N LYS A 53 1.58 1.97 -5.40
CA LYS A 53 2.61 1.02 -5.87
C LYS A 53 2.12 0.03 -6.93
N HIS A 54 0.85 -0.34 -6.91
CA HIS A 54 0.25 -1.26 -7.87
C HIS A 54 -0.19 -0.55 -9.16
N TYR A 55 0.66 -0.55 -10.18
CA TYR A 55 0.45 0.17 -11.45
C TYR A 55 -0.83 -0.22 -12.20
N THR A 56 -1.38 -1.41 -11.96
CA THR A 56 -2.60 -1.90 -12.62
C THR A 56 -3.87 -1.32 -12.03
N SER A 57 -3.85 -0.84 -10.79
CA SER A 57 -5.03 -0.31 -10.12
C SER A 57 -5.53 0.98 -10.78
N ALA A 58 -6.85 1.17 -10.81
CA ALA A 58 -7.45 2.38 -11.38
C ALA A 58 -6.96 3.66 -10.68
N ARG A 59 -6.77 3.59 -9.36
CA ARG A 59 -6.24 4.68 -8.54
C ARG A 59 -4.81 5.05 -8.94
N SER A 60 -3.94 4.07 -9.08
CA SER A 60 -2.54 4.29 -9.47
C SER A 60 -2.42 4.85 -10.88
N LYS A 61 -3.22 4.35 -11.83
CA LYS A 61 -3.27 4.89 -13.19
C LYS A 61 -3.73 6.35 -13.21
N ALA A 62 -4.74 6.69 -12.39
CA ALA A 62 -5.22 8.06 -12.26
C ALA A 62 -4.14 8.98 -11.68
N ALA A 63 -3.42 8.53 -10.63
CA ALA A 63 -2.31 9.26 -10.03
C ALA A 63 -1.18 9.51 -11.05
N ALA A 64 -0.76 8.48 -11.78
CA ALA A 64 0.28 8.61 -12.79
C ALA A 64 -0.12 9.59 -13.91
N LYS A 65 -1.36 9.49 -14.40
CA LYS A 65 -1.87 10.42 -15.43
C LYS A 65 -1.93 11.86 -14.92
N LEU A 66 -2.44 12.05 -13.71
CA LEU A 66 -2.62 13.37 -13.13
C LEU A 66 -1.26 14.02 -12.83
N SER A 67 -0.33 13.29 -12.23
CA SER A 67 0.98 13.81 -11.83
C SER A 67 1.79 14.38 -13.01
N GLN A 68 1.63 13.83 -14.22
CA GLN A 68 2.33 14.32 -15.40
C GLN A 68 1.87 15.72 -15.86
N LEU A 69 0.77 16.24 -15.32
CA LEU A 69 0.31 17.61 -15.61
C LEU A 69 1.04 18.67 -14.80
N PHE A 70 1.75 18.26 -13.73
CA PHE A 70 2.41 19.18 -12.81
C PHE A 70 3.91 19.27 -13.09
N LYS A 71 4.44 20.47 -12.93
CA LYS A 71 5.87 20.74 -13.08
C LYS A 71 6.67 20.13 -11.94
N TYR A 72 6.18 20.30 -10.72
CA TYR A 72 6.83 19.80 -9.51
C TYR A 72 6.01 18.66 -8.91
N ARG A 73 6.71 17.58 -8.55
CA ARG A 73 6.08 16.37 -7.99
C ARG A 73 6.87 15.92 -6.77
N SER A 74 6.17 15.74 -5.69
CA SER A 74 6.74 15.24 -4.44
C SER A 74 5.92 14.05 -3.96
N LEU A 75 6.62 13.00 -3.54
CA LEU A 75 6.01 11.81 -2.95
C LEU A 75 6.61 11.59 -1.56
N MET A 76 5.76 11.32 -0.61
CA MET A 76 6.17 11.03 0.77
C MET A 76 5.70 9.62 1.16
N THR A 77 6.55 8.90 1.87
CA THR A 77 6.21 7.59 2.44
C THR A 77 7.27 7.16 3.46
N GLY A 78 6.84 6.48 4.51
CA GLY A 78 7.77 5.87 5.48
C GLY A 78 8.36 4.54 5.00
N THR A 79 7.73 3.85 4.03
CA THR A 79 8.11 2.51 3.59
C THR A 79 7.97 2.35 2.07
N PRO A 80 8.86 2.93 1.26
CA PRO A 80 8.73 2.92 -0.21
C PRO A 80 8.80 1.52 -0.82
N ILE A 81 9.55 0.60 -0.19
CA ILE A 81 9.74 -0.79 -0.59
C ILE A 81 9.25 -1.69 0.54
N SER A 82 8.00 -2.11 0.50
CA SER A 82 7.39 -2.92 1.57
C SER A 82 7.47 -4.42 1.31
N ASN A 83 7.46 -4.89 0.06
CA ASN A 83 7.44 -6.31 -0.29
C ASN A 83 8.53 -6.72 -1.31
N GLY A 84 9.40 -5.81 -1.71
CA GLY A 84 10.46 -6.03 -2.69
C GLY A 84 10.62 -4.85 -3.62
N VAL A 85 11.71 -4.84 -4.40
CA VAL A 85 12.12 -3.71 -5.22
C VAL A 85 11.09 -3.28 -6.26
N LEU A 86 10.17 -4.18 -6.63
CA LEU A 86 9.11 -3.87 -7.59
C LEU A 86 8.10 -2.82 -7.09
N ASP A 87 7.96 -2.67 -5.78
CA ASP A 87 7.04 -1.71 -5.17
C ASP A 87 7.43 -0.25 -5.48
N ILE A 88 8.73 0.04 -5.72
CA ILE A 88 9.20 1.40 -5.99
C ILE A 88 8.95 1.86 -7.43
N TRP A 89 8.84 0.92 -8.39
CA TRP A 89 8.79 1.27 -9.81
C TRP A 89 7.68 2.26 -10.15
N HIS A 90 6.45 1.99 -9.72
CA HIS A 90 5.32 2.87 -10.07
C HIS A 90 5.34 4.20 -9.31
N GLN A 91 5.89 4.22 -8.10
CA GLN A 91 6.12 5.45 -7.36
C GLN A 91 7.12 6.34 -8.11
N ALA A 92 8.26 5.79 -8.55
CA ALA A 92 9.23 6.50 -9.37
C ALA A 92 8.61 6.94 -10.71
N PHE A 93 7.77 6.10 -11.34
CA PHE A 93 7.07 6.47 -12.57
C PHE A 93 6.13 7.67 -12.37
N ILE A 94 5.41 7.75 -11.26
CA ILE A 94 4.59 8.92 -10.91
C ILE A 94 5.47 10.17 -10.78
N LEU A 95 6.65 10.04 -10.17
CA LEU A 95 7.57 11.14 -9.93
C LEU A 95 8.17 11.68 -11.23
N ASP A 96 8.70 10.82 -12.10
CA ASP A 96 9.54 11.24 -13.23
C ASP A 96 9.09 10.77 -14.62
N GLY A 97 7.97 10.04 -14.70
CA GLY A 97 7.46 9.52 -15.98
C GLY A 97 8.31 8.39 -16.56
N GLY A 98 9.08 7.70 -15.71
CA GLY A 98 9.91 6.56 -16.08
C GLY A 98 11.30 6.93 -16.62
N GLN A 99 11.83 8.09 -16.24
CA GLN A 99 13.20 8.52 -16.63
C GLN A 99 14.27 7.64 -16.00
N ARG A 100 14.13 7.27 -14.71
CA ARG A 100 15.14 6.51 -13.96
C ARG A 100 14.95 5.01 -14.02
N LEU A 101 13.75 4.52 -13.77
CA LEU A 101 13.48 3.08 -13.70
C LEU A 101 12.79 2.52 -14.96
N GLY A 102 12.72 3.32 -16.02
CA GLY A 102 12.13 2.93 -17.29
C GLY A 102 10.60 3.03 -17.32
N LYS A 103 10.05 3.09 -18.55
CA LYS A 103 8.61 3.26 -18.79
C LYS A 103 7.83 1.95 -18.73
N SER A 104 8.50 0.79 -18.76
CA SER A 104 7.86 -0.52 -18.78
C SER A 104 8.11 -1.27 -17.48
N TYR A 105 7.03 -1.56 -16.75
CA TYR A 105 7.09 -2.41 -15.57
C TYR A 105 7.68 -3.79 -15.86
N PHE A 106 7.31 -4.40 -16.99
CA PHE A 106 7.80 -5.73 -17.33
C PHE A 106 9.31 -5.74 -17.62
N ALA A 107 9.82 -4.71 -18.29
CA ALA A 107 11.25 -4.58 -18.52
C ALA A 107 12.00 -4.37 -17.19
N PHE A 108 11.51 -3.49 -16.33
CA PHE A 108 12.06 -3.30 -14.99
C PHE A 108 12.05 -4.59 -14.17
N ARG A 109 10.94 -5.32 -14.16
CA ARG A 109 10.83 -6.60 -13.45
C ARG A 109 11.84 -7.63 -13.94
N GLN A 110 12.03 -7.78 -15.26
CA GLN A 110 13.03 -8.70 -15.80
C GLN A 110 14.47 -8.28 -15.47
N ALA A 111 14.74 -6.98 -15.44
CA ALA A 111 16.05 -6.46 -15.07
C ALA A 111 16.33 -6.66 -13.57
N ALA A 112 15.35 -6.37 -12.71
CA ALA A 112 15.48 -6.32 -11.26
C ALA A 112 15.27 -7.67 -10.56
N CYS A 113 14.48 -8.58 -11.13
CA CYS A 113 14.08 -9.82 -10.48
C CYS A 113 14.33 -11.06 -11.34
N THR A 114 14.38 -12.22 -10.68
CA THR A 114 14.39 -13.55 -11.30
C THR A 114 13.06 -14.26 -11.05
N PRO A 115 12.48 -14.97 -12.04
CA PRO A 115 11.30 -15.77 -11.83
C PRO A 115 11.67 -17.06 -11.09
N GLU A 116 10.90 -17.41 -10.07
CA GLU A 116 10.99 -18.64 -9.31
C GLU A 116 9.67 -19.41 -9.41
N GLN A 117 9.72 -20.66 -9.86
CA GLN A 117 8.55 -21.52 -9.88
C GLN A 117 8.21 -21.96 -8.45
N VAL A 118 7.04 -21.58 -7.94
CA VAL A 118 6.64 -21.85 -6.54
C VAL A 118 5.52 -22.90 -6.43
N GLY A 119 5.10 -23.51 -7.55
CA GLY A 119 4.06 -24.53 -7.56
C GLY A 119 4.01 -25.29 -8.87
N PRO A 120 3.13 -26.33 -8.96
CA PRO A 120 3.09 -27.25 -10.10
C PRO A 120 2.57 -26.63 -11.40
N GLN A 121 1.84 -25.52 -11.34
CA GLN A 121 1.29 -24.87 -12.53
C GLN A 121 2.26 -23.82 -13.09
N ALA A 122 2.37 -23.74 -14.41
CA ALA A 122 3.30 -22.84 -15.10
C ALA A 122 3.10 -21.34 -14.75
N ASN A 123 1.92 -20.95 -14.31
CA ASN A 123 1.59 -19.59 -13.89
C ASN A 123 1.92 -19.29 -12.41
N MET A 124 2.33 -20.31 -11.63
CA MET A 124 2.74 -20.15 -10.23
C MET A 124 4.19 -19.67 -10.14
N ILE A 125 4.44 -18.46 -10.61
CA ILE A 125 5.75 -17.82 -10.60
C ILE A 125 5.78 -16.71 -9.57
N LYS A 126 6.77 -16.75 -8.68
CA LYS A 126 7.12 -15.66 -7.77
C LYS A 126 8.38 -14.96 -8.29
N TRP A 127 8.35 -13.65 -8.33
CA TRP A 127 9.52 -12.85 -8.70
C TRP A 127 10.32 -12.52 -7.47
N ARG A 128 11.61 -12.90 -7.48
CA ARG A 128 12.56 -12.63 -6.40
C ARG A 128 13.53 -11.56 -6.81
N ASP A 129 13.82 -10.64 -5.92
CA ASP A 129 14.80 -9.59 -6.14
C ASP A 129 16.18 -10.19 -6.38
N LYS A 130 16.89 -9.69 -7.40
CA LYS A 130 18.27 -10.12 -7.68
C LYS A 130 19.21 -9.59 -6.59
N PRO A 131 20.29 -10.32 -6.25
CA PRO A 131 21.29 -9.81 -5.32
C PRO A 131 21.80 -8.44 -5.72
N GLY A 132 21.84 -7.51 -4.77
CA GLY A 132 22.36 -6.15 -4.99
C GLY A 132 21.44 -5.18 -5.74
N VAL A 133 20.25 -5.61 -6.18
CA VAL A 133 19.33 -4.75 -6.95
C VAL A 133 18.80 -3.58 -6.12
N GLU A 134 18.67 -3.73 -4.82
CA GLU A 134 18.23 -2.63 -3.92
C GLU A 134 19.23 -1.48 -3.93
N THR A 135 20.53 -1.81 -3.89
CA THR A 135 21.61 -0.81 -3.98
C THR A 135 21.59 -0.12 -5.33
N LEU A 136 21.48 -0.88 -6.41
CA LEU A 136 21.39 -0.33 -7.77
C LEU A 136 20.21 0.63 -7.93
N VAL A 137 19.02 0.25 -7.47
CA VAL A 137 17.82 1.10 -7.52
C VAL A 137 17.97 2.34 -6.64
N SER A 138 18.58 2.19 -5.46
CA SER A 138 18.89 3.33 -4.58
C SER A 138 19.83 4.32 -5.25
N ASP A 139 20.85 3.83 -5.96
CA ASP A 139 21.80 4.68 -6.71
C ASP A 139 21.10 5.41 -7.86
N LEU A 140 20.22 4.75 -8.60
CA LEU A 140 19.45 5.37 -9.70
C LEU A 140 18.48 6.46 -9.21
N LEU A 141 18.05 6.40 -7.96
CA LEU A 141 17.11 7.35 -7.37
C LEU A 141 17.77 8.39 -6.44
N ARG A 142 19.09 8.31 -6.24
CA ARG A 142 19.83 9.10 -5.23
C ARG A 142 19.66 10.61 -5.37
N ASP A 143 19.54 11.11 -6.57
CA ASP A 143 19.42 12.54 -6.86
C ASP A 143 18.03 13.11 -6.61
N VAL A 144 17.01 12.24 -6.40
CA VAL A 144 15.61 12.64 -6.19
C VAL A 144 15.00 12.11 -4.90
N VAL A 145 15.73 11.28 -4.15
CA VAL A 145 15.27 10.72 -2.89
C VAL A 145 16.03 11.32 -1.73
N VAL A 146 15.30 11.88 -0.78
CA VAL A 146 15.81 12.30 0.53
C VAL A 146 15.24 11.36 1.58
N ARG A 147 16.12 10.79 2.40
CA ARG A 147 15.71 9.91 3.50
C ARG A 147 16.06 10.55 4.84
N HIS A 148 15.07 10.73 5.65
CA HIS A 148 15.23 11.08 7.05
C HIS A 148 14.89 9.85 7.91
N ARG A 149 15.80 9.48 8.81
CA ARG A 149 15.49 8.48 9.82
C ARG A 149 14.84 9.17 11.00
N PHE A 150 13.86 8.52 11.61
CA PHE A 150 13.14 9.08 12.74
C PHE A 150 14.09 9.42 13.90
N GLU A 151 15.06 8.53 14.15
CA GLU A 151 16.07 8.68 15.20
C GLU A 151 17.00 9.87 14.98
N ASP A 152 17.19 10.27 13.71
CA ASP A 152 18.07 11.41 13.35
C ASP A 152 17.33 12.76 13.42
N CYS A 153 16.00 12.74 13.50
CA CYS A 153 15.17 13.95 13.41
C CYS A 153 14.52 14.36 14.73
N VAL A 154 14.37 13.44 15.69
CA VAL A 154 13.66 13.69 16.95
C VAL A 154 14.39 13.01 18.10
N ASP A 155 14.62 13.75 19.18
CA ASP A 155 15.06 13.18 20.46
C ASP A 155 13.90 12.38 21.07
N ILE A 156 13.99 11.03 20.92
CA ILE A 156 12.95 10.14 21.40
C ILE A 156 13.43 9.49 22.69
N PRO A 157 12.59 9.44 23.73
CA PRO A 157 12.87 8.61 24.87
C PRO A 157 12.97 7.13 24.46
N PRO A 158 13.80 6.30 25.15
CA PRO A 158 13.97 4.91 24.80
C PRO A 158 12.63 4.18 24.75
N ASN A 159 12.41 3.44 23.67
CA ASN A 159 11.19 2.64 23.50
C ASN A 159 11.32 1.32 24.23
N HIS A 160 10.69 1.22 25.39
CA HIS A 160 10.64 0.00 26.17
C HIS A 160 9.48 -0.88 25.68
N ARG A 161 9.79 -1.97 24.98
CA ARG A 161 8.81 -2.99 24.60
C ARG A 161 8.89 -4.18 25.55
N TYR A 162 7.78 -4.50 26.17
CA TYR A 162 7.66 -5.71 26.96
C TYR A 162 6.40 -6.47 26.57
N ALA A 163 6.53 -7.80 26.52
CA ALA A 163 5.40 -8.67 26.27
C ALA A 163 4.62 -8.86 27.58
N VAL A 164 3.33 -8.60 27.54
CA VAL A 164 2.41 -8.94 28.62
C VAL A 164 1.69 -10.23 28.24
N PRO A 165 2.10 -11.39 28.75
CA PRO A 165 1.43 -12.65 28.44
C PRO A 165 0.05 -12.67 29.09
N PHE A 166 -0.95 -13.11 28.36
CA PHE A 166 -2.27 -13.42 28.90
C PHE A 166 -2.68 -14.84 28.55
N LYS A 167 -3.53 -15.44 29.39
CA LYS A 167 -4.09 -16.77 29.11
C LYS A 167 -5.53 -16.62 28.70
N MET A 168 -5.87 -17.15 27.54
CA MET A 168 -7.27 -17.28 27.14
C MET A 168 -8.01 -18.21 28.10
N ASN A 169 -9.29 -17.93 28.35
CA ASN A 169 -10.12 -18.86 29.09
C ASN A 169 -10.36 -20.15 28.28
N LYS A 170 -10.77 -21.23 28.96
CA LYS A 170 -10.93 -22.55 28.33
C LYS A 170 -11.90 -22.53 27.11
N ALA A 171 -12.96 -21.75 27.15
CA ALA A 171 -13.91 -21.65 26.05
C ALA A 171 -13.35 -20.93 24.82
N HIS A 172 -12.50 -19.91 25.02
CA HIS A 172 -11.80 -19.25 23.94
C HIS A 172 -10.66 -20.13 23.37
N MET A 173 -9.94 -20.84 24.24
CA MET A 173 -8.86 -21.72 23.80
C MET A 173 -9.40 -22.86 22.95
N SER A 174 -10.51 -23.50 23.34
CA SER A 174 -11.16 -24.52 22.51
C SER A 174 -11.48 -24.03 21.11
N LYS A 175 -12.04 -22.81 20.99
CA LYS A 175 -12.35 -22.20 19.67
C LYS A 175 -11.10 -21.90 18.84
N TYR A 176 -10.01 -21.52 19.52
CA TYR A 176 -8.72 -21.28 18.87
C TYR A 176 -8.17 -22.60 18.31
N ASP A 177 -8.20 -23.66 19.11
CA ASP A 177 -7.75 -25.00 18.74
C ASP A 177 -8.61 -25.57 17.60
N ASP A 178 -9.94 -25.45 17.66
CA ASP A 178 -10.85 -25.88 16.60
C ASP A 178 -10.55 -25.18 15.26
N MET A 179 -10.31 -23.86 15.28
CA MET A 179 -9.93 -23.11 14.09
C MET A 179 -8.55 -23.51 13.57
N GLN A 180 -7.60 -23.79 14.45
CA GLN A 180 -6.26 -24.22 14.07
C GLN A 180 -6.26 -25.62 13.43
N ASP A 181 -6.99 -26.55 14.01
CA ASP A 181 -6.94 -27.97 13.65
C ASP A 181 -7.90 -28.31 12.48
N PHE A 182 -9.09 -27.74 12.50
CA PHE A 182 -10.14 -28.08 11.56
C PHE A 182 -10.43 -26.98 10.52
N HIS A 183 -9.82 -25.79 10.64
CA HIS A 183 -10.09 -24.63 9.80
C HIS A 183 -11.57 -24.18 9.79
N PHE A 184 -12.29 -24.58 10.80
CA PHE A 184 -13.73 -24.32 10.96
C PHE A 184 -14.08 -24.09 12.42
N LEU A 185 -15.04 -23.22 12.67
CA LEU A 185 -15.59 -22.93 13.97
C LEU A 185 -17.11 -22.78 13.88
N ASP A 186 -17.85 -23.51 14.68
CA ASP A 186 -19.30 -23.33 14.84
C ASP A 186 -19.59 -22.34 15.98
N LEU A 187 -20.23 -21.24 15.65
CA LEU A 187 -20.70 -20.22 16.59
C LEU A 187 -22.23 -20.17 16.58
N LYS A 188 -22.89 -21.09 17.32
CA LYS A 188 -24.36 -21.13 17.44
C LYS A 188 -25.05 -21.10 16.08
N ALA A 189 -24.73 -22.03 15.19
CA ALA A 189 -25.21 -22.16 13.83
C ALA A 189 -24.73 -21.05 12.84
N LYS A 190 -23.79 -20.23 13.22
CA LYS A 190 -23.10 -19.30 12.33
C LYS A 190 -21.66 -19.80 12.13
N GLY A 191 -21.39 -20.39 10.97
CA GLY A 191 -20.08 -20.95 10.65
C GLY A 191 -19.02 -19.87 10.43
N VAL A 192 -17.78 -20.21 10.80
CA VAL A 192 -16.57 -19.45 10.43
C VAL A 192 -15.62 -20.40 9.77
N THR A 193 -15.40 -20.22 8.47
CA THR A 193 -14.52 -21.07 7.67
C THR A 193 -13.22 -20.35 7.27
N ALA A 194 -12.15 -21.11 7.16
CA ALA A 194 -10.88 -20.61 6.68
C ALA A 194 -10.39 -21.44 5.48
N ILE A 195 -10.45 -20.86 4.29
CA ILE A 195 -10.21 -21.54 3.01
C ILE A 195 -8.71 -21.82 2.78
N ASN A 196 -7.83 -21.07 3.43
CA ASN A 196 -6.37 -21.24 3.30
C ASN A 196 -5.63 -20.73 4.55
N GLY A 197 -4.34 -21.08 4.66
CA GLY A 197 -3.52 -20.75 5.84
C GLY A 197 -3.45 -19.26 6.20
N ALA A 198 -3.53 -18.34 5.24
CA ALA A 198 -3.54 -16.90 5.54
C ALA A 198 -4.86 -16.47 6.19
N VAL A 199 -5.98 -17.05 5.76
CA VAL A 199 -7.29 -16.83 6.38
C VAL A 199 -7.32 -17.46 7.77
N VAL A 200 -6.79 -18.68 7.95
CA VAL A 200 -6.64 -19.32 9.28
C VAL A 200 -5.92 -18.37 10.23
N TYR A 201 -4.74 -17.88 9.84
CA TYR A 201 -3.95 -16.98 10.68
C TYR A 201 -4.74 -15.71 11.08
N THR A 202 -5.44 -15.11 10.13
CA THR A 202 -6.28 -13.92 10.42
C THR A 202 -7.41 -14.24 11.39
N LYS A 203 -8.07 -15.39 11.24
CA LYS A 203 -9.14 -15.83 12.13
C LYS A 203 -8.62 -16.15 13.54
N LEU A 204 -7.44 -16.79 13.63
CA LEU A 204 -6.77 -17.04 14.92
C LEU A 204 -6.45 -15.74 15.67
N LEU A 205 -5.96 -14.72 14.98
CA LEU A 205 -5.73 -13.39 15.56
C LEU A 205 -7.03 -12.75 16.06
N GLN A 206 -8.10 -12.87 15.29
CA GLN A 206 -9.43 -12.37 15.68
C GLN A 206 -9.96 -13.07 16.94
N ILE A 207 -9.88 -14.41 16.99
CA ILE A 207 -10.27 -15.20 18.16
C ILE A 207 -9.46 -14.80 19.38
N ALA A 208 -8.12 -14.70 19.23
CA ALA A 208 -7.21 -14.26 20.30
C ALA A 208 -7.54 -12.84 20.81
N SER A 209 -8.07 -11.98 19.95
CA SER A 209 -8.48 -10.61 20.30
C SER A 209 -9.91 -10.55 20.90
N GLY A 210 -10.60 -11.68 21.00
CA GLY A 210 -11.92 -11.78 21.66
C GLY A 210 -13.14 -11.69 20.75
N ALA A 211 -12.97 -11.47 19.44
CA ALA A 211 -14.04 -11.43 18.46
C ALA A 211 -13.60 -12.04 17.12
N VAL A 212 -14.52 -12.67 16.39
CA VAL A 212 -14.27 -13.20 15.05
C VAL A 212 -15.49 -12.93 14.17
N TYR A 213 -15.25 -12.47 12.95
CA TYR A 213 -16.32 -12.32 11.96
C TYR A 213 -16.72 -13.68 11.41
N ASN A 214 -18.02 -13.95 11.32
CA ASN A 214 -18.56 -15.14 10.65
C ASN A 214 -18.43 -15.00 9.12
N ASP A 215 -18.88 -16.03 8.38
CA ASP A 215 -18.82 -16.06 6.93
C ASP A 215 -19.78 -15.05 6.26
N ALA A 216 -20.73 -14.51 7.00
CA ALA A 216 -21.60 -13.41 6.58
C ALA A 216 -21.00 -12.01 6.85
N GLY A 217 -19.85 -11.93 7.54
CA GLY A 217 -19.18 -10.67 7.86
C GLY A 217 -19.74 -9.95 9.11
N GLU A 218 -20.47 -10.67 9.97
CA GLU A 218 -21.02 -10.18 11.24
C GLU A 218 -20.12 -10.52 12.42
#